data_483e633ae8c13d722d598ebc1e2a6138
#
_entry.id   483e633ae8c13d722d598ebc1e2a6138
#
_cell.length_a   1.000
_cell.length_b   1.000
_cell.length_c   1.000
_cell.angle_alpha   90.00
_cell.angle_beta   90.00
_cell.angle_gamma   90.00
#
_symmetry.space_group_name_H-M   'P 1'
#
loop_
_entity.id
_entity.type
_entity.pdbx_description
1 polymer ?
#
loop_
_entity_poly.entity_id
_entity_poly.type
_entity_poly.pdbx_seq_one_letter_code
_entity_poly.pdbx_strand_id
1 'polypeptide(L)'
;NVVNLCILKSVNKICFVSTIATLEKINPNEPINESNIWTTNKGKSAYAITKRAAEMEVWRACQEGINCIIVNPGVIIGPGLWNSGTGKIFSKILQGLTYYPTGKTGFVGVNDVAKAMIALMKSSIKNESFILVAENLFFKNLLFEIANSMKAKCPTKKISVTGMELGWKLAWLKSLLTGKKQELTQDAARAASGIKLYSSEKLQRSFDFKFSPMITVIQETGAFFLKDHT
;
A
#
# COMPACT_ATOMS: atom_id res chain seq x y z
N ASN A 1 -4.85 -14.20 18.33
CA ASN A 1 -4.41 -13.84 19.71
C ASN A 1 -4.87 -12.43 20.11
N VAL A 2 -4.55 -11.34 19.35
CA VAL A 2 -4.94 -9.95 19.71
C VAL A 2 -6.46 -9.83 19.84
N VAL A 3 -7.24 -10.30 18.85
CA VAL A 3 -8.70 -10.25 18.87
C VAL A 3 -9.26 -10.95 20.09
N ASN A 4 -8.79 -12.15 20.44
CA ASN A 4 -9.24 -12.89 21.62
C ASN A 4 -8.98 -12.13 22.93
N LEU A 5 -7.82 -11.47 23.02
CA LEU A 5 -7.51 -10.60 24.18
C LEU A 5 -8.42 -9.38 24.24
N CYS A 6 -8.74 -8.77 23.09
CA CYS A 6 -9.66 -7.63 23.03
C CYS A 6 -11.07 -8.05 23.50
N ILE A 7 -11.55 -9.22 23.09
CA ILE A 7 -12.84 -9.77 23.54
C ILE A 7 -12.79 -10.02 25.05
N LEU A 8 -11.77 -10.74 25.52
CA LEU A 8 -11.59 -11.05 26.96
C LEU A 8 -11.54 -9.79 27.84
N LYS A 9 -10.94 -8.72 27.35
CA LYS A 9 -10.79 -7.44 28.07
C LYS A 9 -11.89 -6.43 27.77
N SER A 10 -12.95 -6.82 27.07
CA SER A 10 -14.09 -5.97 26.72
C SER A 10 -13.67 -4.66 26.06
N VAL A 11 -12.73 -4.74 25.11
CA VAL A 11 -12.27 -3.56 24.35
C VAL A 11 -13.43 -3.04 23.49
N ASN A 12 -13.76 -1.77 23.64
CA ASN A 12 -14.94 -1.18 23.00
C ASN A 12 -14.80 -1.05 21.47
N LYS A 13 -13.58 -0.76 20.97
CA LYS A 13 -13.36 -0.49 19.55
C LYS A 13 -11.95 -0.86 19.13
N ILE A 14 -11.81 -1.44 17.92
CA ILE A 14 -10.53 -1.82 17.29
C ILE A 14 -10.45 -1.15 15.92
N CYS A 15 -9.27 -0.61 15.56
CA CYS A 15 -8.93 -0.22 14.22
C CYS A 15 -7.83 -1.14 13.68
N PHE A 16 -8.10 -1.84 12.58
CA PHE A 16 -7.16 -2.74 11.93
C PHE A 16 -6.65 -2.15 10.62
N VAL A 17 -5.33 -2.10 10.47
CA VAL A 17 -4.70 -1.68 9.22
C VAL A 17 -4.53 -2.89 8.31
N SER A 18 -5.38 -2.98 7.29
CA SER A 18 -5.27 -3.97 6.22
C SER A 18 -4.53 -3.39 5.01
N THR A 19 -5.02 -3.58 3.80
CA THR A 19 -4.38 -3.13 2.57
C THR A 19 -5.37 -3.17 1.40
N ILE A 20 -5.20 -2.31 0.39
CA ILE A 20 -5.94 -2.43 -0.89
C ILE A 20 -5.70 -3.77 -1.61
N ALA A 21 -4.68 -4.53 -1.25
CA ALA A 21 -4.41 -5.84 -1.85
C ALA A 21 -5.46 -6.91 -1.49
N THR A 22 -6.27 -6.69 -0.44
CA THR A 22 -7.37 -7.56 -0.04
C THR A 22 -8.66 -7.30 -0.82
N LEU A 23 -8.67 -6.28 -1.68
CA LEU A 23 -9.82 -5.93 -2.50
C LEU A 23 -9.66 -6.47 -3.92
N GLU A 24 -10.77 -6.90 -4.53
CA GLU A 24 -10.75 -7.52 -5.84
C GLU A 24 -11.42 -6.60 -6.89
N LYS A 25 -10.81 -6.48 -8.06
CA LYS A 25 -11.42 -5.75 -9.17
C LYS A 25 -12.52 -6.62 -9.79
N ILE A 26 -13.78 -6.26 -9.57
CA ILE A 26 -14.95 -6.96 -10.11
C ILE A 26 -15.32 -6.40 -11.49
N ASN A 27 -15.47 -5.08 -11.57
CA ASN A 27 -15.79 -4.40 -12.83
C ASN A 27 -14.50 -3.79 -13.45
N PRO A 28 -14.13 -4.15 -14.69
CA PRO A 28 -12.96 -3.59 -15.36
C PRO A 28 -12.98 -2.07 -15.54
N ASN A 29 -14.18 -1.49 -15.64
CA ASN A 29 -14.38 -0.07 -15.99
C ASN A 29 -14.55 0.83 -14.75
N GLU A 30 -14.67 0.26 -13.56
CA GLU A 30 -14.90 1.02 -12.33
C GLU A 30 -13.69 0.98 -11.40
N PRO A 31 -13.47 2.06 -10.61
CA PRO A 31 -12.52 2.01 -9.50
C PRO A 31 -12.96 0.98 -8.45
N ILE A 32 -11.99 0.31 -7.86
CA ILE A 32 -12.21 -0.59 -6.72
C ILE A 32 -12.64 0.25 -5.52
N ASN A 33 -13.73 -0.15 -4.87
CA ASN A 33 -14.26 0.46 -3.67
C ASN A 33 -14.52 -0.62 -2.59
N GLU A 34 -15.06 -0.24 -1.46
CA GLU A 34 -15.26 -1.13 -0.31
C GLU A 34 -16.31 -2.23 -0.55
N SER A 35 -17.14 -2.12 -1.59
CA SER A 35 -18.09 -3.18 -1.99
C SER A 35 -17.42 -4.31 -2.79
N ASN A 36 -16.17 -4.13 -3.21
CA ASN A 36 -15.42 -5.11 -3.98
C ASN A 36 -14.90 -6.24 -3.07
N ILE A 37 -15.72 -7.25 -2.87
CA ILE A 37 -15.42 -8.37 -1.98
C ILE A 37 -14.41 -9.36 -2.58
N TRP A 38 -13.69 -10.03 -1.69
CA TRP A 38 -12.77 -11.11 -2.04
C TRP A 38 -13.54 -12.39 -2.39
N THR A 39 -13.33 -12.92 -3.59
CA THR A 39 -14.05 -14.10 -4.08
C THR A 39 -13.19 -15.36 -4.14
N THR A 40 -11.88 -15.24 -4.40
CA THR A 40 -10.99 -16.39 -4.56
C THR A 40 -9.54 -16.06 -4.20
N ASN A 41 -8.82 -17.07 -3.72
CA ASN A 41 -7.37 -16.99 -3.47
C ASN A 41 -6.53 -17.19 -4.74
N LYS A 42 -7.13 -17.62 -5.85
CA LYS A 42 -6.40 -17.89 -7.09
C LYS A 42 -5.73 -16.62 -7.64
N GLY A 43 -4.43 -16.68 -7.85
CA GLY A 43 -3.63 -15.56 -8.37
C GLY A 43 -3.34 -14.43 -7.38
N LYS A 44 -3.71 -14.60 -6.11
CA LYS A 44 -3.40 -13.63 -5.05
C LYS A 44 -2.02 -13.90 -4.44
N SER A 45 -1.38 -12.85 -3.94
CA SER A 45 -0.12 -12.99 -3.21
C SER A 45 -0.32 -13.59 -1.81
N ALA A 46 0.70 -14.26 -1.29
CA ALA A 46 0.68 -14.75 0.09
C ALA A 46 0.41 -13.61 1.09
N TYR A 47 0.97 -12.42 0.83
CA TYR A 47 0.70 -11.22 1.62
C TYR A 47 -0.80 -10.85 1.63
N ALA A 48 -1.45 -10.81 0.47
CA ALA A 48 -2.87 -10.49 0.38
C ALA A 48 -3.73 -11.53 1.10
N ILE A 49 -3.41 -12.81 0.95
CA ILE A 49 -4.12 -13.92 1.61
C ILE A 49 -4.00 -13.81 3.13
N THR A 50 -2.81 -13.58 3.66
CA THR A 50 -2.59 -13.44 5.11
C THR A 50 -3.27 -12.20 5.68
N LYS A 51 -3.24 -11.07 4.96
CA LYS A 51 -3.95 -9.85 5.37
C LYS A 51 -5.47 -10.05 5.36
N ARG A 52 -6.00 -10.75 4.35
CA ARG A 52 -7.42 -11.10 4.28
C ARG A 52 -7.82 -12.02 5.43
N ALA A 53 -7.04 -13.04 5.74
CA ALA A 53 -7.31 -13.92 6.89
C ALA A 53 -7.35 -13.12 8.20
N ALA A 54 -6.44 -12.15 8.39
CA ALA A 54 -6.46 -11.27 9.55
C ALA A 54 -7.69 -10.34 9.57
N GLU A 55 -8.16 -9.84 8.42
CA GLU A 55 -9.44 -9.11 8.33
C GLU A 55 -10.62 -9.97 8.81
N MET A 56 -10.65 -11.24 8.42
CA MET A 56 -11.74 -12.15 8.84
C MET A 56 -11.77 -12.34 10.36
N GLU A 57 -10.60 -12.37 11.02
CA GLU A 57 -10.53 -12.39 12.49
C GLU A 57 -11.08 -11.09 13.11
N VAL A 58 -10.84 -9.93 12.49
CA VAL A 58 -11.39 -8.66 12.95
C VAL A 58 -12.91 -8.62 12.73
N TRP A 59 -13.40 -9.12 11.59
CA TRP A 59 -14.85 -9.26 11.35
C TRP A 59 -15.51 -10.25 12.33
N ARG A 60 -14.80 -11.31 12.75
CA ARG A 60 -15.27 -12.18 13.83
C ARG A 60 -15.43 -11.42 15.13
N ALA A 61 -14.46 -10.55 15.49
CA ALA A 61 -14.59 -9.70 16.68
C ALA A 61 -15.84 -8.82 16.63
N CYS A 62 -16.23 -8.34 15.45
CA CYS A 62 -17.48 -7.60 15.25
C CYS A 62 -18.70 -8.43 15.66
N GLN A 63 -18.77 -9.69 15.26
CA GLN A 63 -19.88 -10.58 15.58
C GLN A 63 -19.92 -10.91 17.08
N GLU A 64 -18.78 -10.81 17.76
CA GLU A 64 -18.65 -11.02 19.21
C GLU A 64 -18.80 -9.71 20.02
N GLY A 65 -19.28 -8.62 19.40
CA GLY A 65 -19.71 -7.40 20.10
C GLY A 65 -18.68 -6.27 20.15
N ILE A 66 -17.47 -6.42 19.56
CA ILE A 66 -16.49 -5.34 19.48
C ILE A 66 -16.79 -4.47 18.26
N ASN A 67 -16.77 -3.14 18.41
CA ASN A 67 -16.86 -2.25 17.26
C ASN A 67 -15.54 -2.27 16.48
N CYS A 68 -15.59 -2.61 15.19
CA CYS A 68 -14.40 -2.74 14.37
C CYS A 68 -14.37 -1.72 13.23
N ILE A 69 -13.19 -1.17 13.00
CA ILE A 69 -12.87 -0.38 11.81
C ILE A 69 -11.72 -1.08 11.08
N ILE A 70 -11.86 -1.25 9.78
CA ILE A 70 -10.78 -1.74 8.93
C ILE A 70 -10.38 -0.62 7.97
N VAL A 71 -9.11 -0.30 7.90
CA VAL A 71 -8.58 0.62 6.90
C VAL A 71 -7.74 -0.15 5.88
N ASN A 72 -7.97 0.12 4.59
CA ASN A 72 -7.28 -0.51 3.46
C ASN A 72 -6.42 0.54 2.75
N PRO A 73 -5.24 0.89 3.30
CA PRO A 73 -4.38 1.87 2.65
C PRO A 73 -3.81 1.35 1.34
N GLY A 74 -3.61 2.28 0.41
CA GLY A 74 -2.78 2.11 -0.77
C GLY A 74 -1.31 1.91 -0.42
N VAL A 75 -0.44 2.11 -1.40
CA VAL A 75 1.01 2.13 -1.15
C VAL A 75 1.33 3.37 -0.32
N ILE A 76 1.78 3.14 0.93
CA ILE A 76 2.04 4.21 1.89
C ILE A 76 3.40 4.84 1.59
N ILE A 77 3.44 6.16 1.46
CA ILE A 77 4.66 6.96 1.33
C ILE A 77 4.87 7.76 2.61
N GLY A 78 6.09 7.73 3.13
CA GLY A 78 6.48 8.48 4.33
C GLY A 78 7.89 8.14 4.80
N PRO A 79 8.48 8.98 5.68
CA PRO A 79 9.84 8.80 6.18
C PRO A 79 9.96 7.64 7.17
N GLY A 80 11.18 7.15 7.39
CA GLY A 80 11.58 6.31 8.52
C GLY A 80 12.14 4.93 8.17
N LEU A 81 11.57 4.19 7.23
CA LEU A 81 12.00 2.81 6.90
C LEU A 81 12.75 2.74 5.57
N TRP A 82 13.97 3.32 5.49
CA TRP A 82 14.73 3.46 4.23
C TRP A 82 15.27 2.14 3.66
N ASN A 83 15.40 1.10 4.49
CA ASN A 83 15.91 -0.22 4.07
C ASN A 83 14.81 -1.23 3.74
N SER A 84 13.54 -0.85 3.85
CA SER A 84 12.40 -1.74 3.60
C SER A 84 11.20 -1.00 3.00
N GLY A 85 10.24 -1.75 2.47
CA GLY A 85 9.00 -1.18 1.93
C GLY A 85 9.24 -0.13 0.85
N THR A 86 8.47 0.94 0.91
CA THR A 86 8.53 2.07 -0.03
C THR A 86 9.74 2.97 0.17
N GLY A 87 10.28 3.05 1.39
CA GLY A 87 11.51 3.80 1.66
C GLY A 87 12.71 3.30 0.84
N LYS A 88 12.78 1.99 0.57
CA LYS A 88 13.83 1.41 -0.30
C LYS A 88 13.81 1.95 -1.73
N ILE A 89 12.68 2.50 -2.19
CA ILE A 89 12.57 3.10 -3.52
C ILE A 89 13.45 4.37 -3.58
N PHE A 90 13.45 5.19 -2.54
CA PHE A 90 14.29 6.38 -2.43
C PHE A 90 15.77 6.02 -2.52
N SER A 91 16.22 5.03 -1.74
CA SER A 91 17.60 4.52 -1.81
C SER A 91 17.98 4.02 -3.21
N LYS A 92 17.09 3.27 -3.87
CA LYS A 92 17.35 2.76 -5.23
C LYS A 92 17.44 3.87 -6.27
N ILE A 93 16.63 4.91 -6.16
CA ILE A 93 16.68 6.06 -7.08
C ILE A 93 18.00 6.81 -6.89
N LEU A 94 18.43 7.06 -5.65
CA LEU A 94 19.72 7.70 -5.39
C LEU A 94 20.89 6.87 -5.94
N GLN A 95 20.79 5.54 -5.90
CA GLN A 95 21.77 4.60 -6.46
C GLN A 95 21.71 4.49 -8.00
N GLY A 96 20.83 5.25 -8.69
CA GLY A 96 20.75 5.29 -10.14
C GLY A 96 19.80 4.24 -10.74
N LEU A 97 18.62 4.07 -10.14
CA LEU A 97 17.57 3.23 -10.71
C LEU A 97 17.30 3.60 -12.17
N THR A 98 17.50 2.65 -13.10
CA THR A 98 17.39 2.89 -14.54
C THR A 98 16.01 2.59 -15.11
N TYR A 99 15.32 1.58 -14.57
CA TYR A 99 14.07 1.07 -15.14
C TYR A 99 12.86 1.48 -14.33
N TYR A 100 11.73 1.77 -15.03
CA TYR A 100 10.43 2.02 -14.40
C TYR A 100 9.34 1.10 -14.97
N PRO A 101 8.46 0.55 -14.12
CA PRO A 101 7.32 -0.27 -14.55
C PRO A 101 6.17 0.60 -15.08
N THR A 102 5.20 -0.04 -15.75
CA THR A 102 4.09 0.63 -16.43
C THR A 102 2.78 0.61 -15.68
N GLY A 103 2.72 -0.04 -14.54
CA GLY A 103 1.50 -0.17 -13.76
C GLY A 103 1.05 1.12 -13.10
N LYS A 104 -0.20 1.10 -12.63
CA LYS A 104 -0.86 2.17 -11.89
C LYS A 104 -1.55 1.61 -10.66
N THR A 105 -1.43 2.28 -9.53
CA THR A 105 -2.05 1.86 -8.27
C THR A 105 -2.36 3.06 -7.38
N GLY A 106 -3.03 2.83 -6.24
CA GLY A 106 -3.33 3.84 -5.24
C GLY A 106 -2.17 4.10 -4.29
N PHE A 107 -1.92 5.39 -3.99
CA PHE A 107 -0.91 5.86 -3.05
C PHE A 107 -1.53 6.75 -1.98
N VAL A 108 -0.90 6.80 -0.81
CA VAL A 108 -1.34 7.63 0.32
C VAL A 108 -0.16 8.01 1.21
N GLY A 109 -0.21 9.18 1.82
CA GLY A 109 0.77 9.61 2.81
C GLY A 109 0.57 8.92 4.16
N VAL A 110 1.67 8.59 4.85
CA VAL A 110 1.61 7.94 6.17
C VAL A 110 0.86 8.79 7.21
N ASN A 111 1.02 10.11 7.15
CA ASN A 111 0.31 11.03 8.05
C ASN A 111 -1.20 11.01 7.82
N ASP A 112 -1.65 10.88 6.56
CA ASP A 112 -3.07 10.82 6.25
C ASP A 112 -3.67 9.48 6.70
N VAL A 113 -2.93 8.38 6.60
CA VAL A 113 -3.34 7.10 7.19
C VAL A 113 -3.55 7.25 8.70
N ALA A 114 -2.59 7.84 9.41
CA ALA A 114 -2.70 8.06 10.86
C ALA A 114 -3.88 8.96 11.23
N LYS A 115 -4.06 10.09 10.52
CA LYS A 115 -5.19 11.01 10.73
C LYS A 115 -6.53 10.31 10.51
N ALA A 116 -6.67 9.54 9.42
CA ALA A 116 -7.89 8.80 9.13
C ALA A 116 -8.20 7.76 10.23
N MET A 117 -7.20 7.00 10.67
CA MET A 117 -7.37 6.04 11.76
C MET A 117 -7.83 6.72 13.06
N ILE A 118 -7.22 7.84 13.44
CA ILE A 118 -7.60 8.60 14.64
C ILE A 118 -9.03 9.14 14.51
N ALA A 119 -9.40 9.72 13.37
CA ALA A 119 -10.75 10.23 13.14
C ALA A 119 -11.79 9.11 13.22
N LEU A 120 -11.53 7.97 12.57
CA LEU A 120 -12.41 6.79 12.60
C LEU A 120 -12.55 6.20 14.02
N MET A 121 -11.45 6.14 14.79
CA MET A 121 -11.50 5.65 16.17
C MET A 121 -12.32 6.55 17.08
N LYS A 122 -12.26 7.87 16.88
CA LYS A 122 -13.03 8.86 17.67
C LYS A 122 -14.48 9.01 17.22
N SER A 123 -14.85 8.52 16.05
CA SER A 123 -16.19 8.63 15.48
C SER A 123 -17.18 7.62 16.07
N SER A 124 -18.48 7.85 15.81
CA SER A 124 -19.56 6.89 16.09
C SER A 124 -19.64 5.75 15.05
N ILE A 125 -18.88 5.83 13.95
CA ILE A 125 -18.85 4.79 12.92
C ILE A 125 -18.28 3.51 13.49
N LYS A 126 -18.87 2.39 13.14
CA LYS A 126 -18.49 1.04 13.60
C LYS A 126 -18.81 0.00 12.55
N ASN A 127 -18.04 -1.07 12.58
CA ASN A 127 -18.21 -2.26 11.73
C ASN A 127 -18.15 -1.95 10.24
N GLU A 128 -17.18 -1.12 9.88
CA GLU A 128 -16.99 -0.68 8.49
C GLU A 128 -15.52 -0.72 8.05
N SER A 129 -15.33 -0.84 6.72
CA SER A 129 -14.02 -0.72 6.08
C SER A 129 -13.93 0.55 5.25
N PHE A 130 -12.70 1.10 5.12
CA PHE A 130 -12.41 2.32 4.39
C PHE A 130 -11.13 2.19 3.58
N ILE A 131 -11.21 2.50 2.28
CA ILE A 131 -10.03 2.63 1.42
C ILE A 131 -9.34 3.97 1.71
N LEU A 132 -8.03 3.92 1.91
CA LEU A 132 -7.21 5.10 2.10
C LEU A 132 -6.25 5.25 0.91
N VAL A 133 -6.71 5.94 -0.12
CA VAL A 133 -5.95 6.26 -1.33
C VAL A 133 -6.12 7.75 -1.63
N ALA A 134 -5.03 8.51 -1.57
CA ALA A 134 -5.03 9.92 -1.91
C ALA A 134 -5.08 10.12 -3.43
N GLU A 135 -4.21 9.42 -4.14
CA GLU A 135 -4.12 9.50 -5.60
C GLU A 135 -3.80 8.15 -6.23
N ASN A 136 -4.36 7.91 -7.41
CA ASN A 136 -3.98 6.78 -8.26
C ASN A 136 -2.92 7.23 -9.25
N LEU A 137 -1.65 6.81 -9.06
CA LEU A 137 -0.52 7.22 -9.88
C LEU A 137 0.08 6.07 -10.67
N PHE A 138 0.62 6.37 -11.85
CA PHE A 138 1.54 5.46 -12.51
C PHE A 138 2.86 5.39 -11.74
N PHE A 139 3.46 4.20 -11.65
CA PHE A 139 4.78 4.05 -11.02
C PHE A 139 5.84 4.96 -11.65
N LYS A 140 5.77 5.20 -12.97
CA LYS A 140 6.64 6.16 -13.64
C LYS A 140 6.59 7.53 -12.98
N ASN A 141 5.38 8.08 -12.79
CA ASN A 141 5.19 9.41 -12.20
C ASN A 141 5.70 9.46 -10.77
N LEU A 142 5.36 8.45 -9.95
CA LEU A 142 5.90 8.35 -8.59
C LEU A 142 7.42 8.37 -8.56
N LEU A 143 8.09 7.54 -9.38
CA LEU A 143 9.55 7.43 -9.40
C LEU A 143 10.21 8.74 -9.88
N PHE A 144 9.57 9.46 -10.81
CA PHE A 144 10.06 10.74 -11.30
C PHE A 144 9.95 11.82 -10.22
N GLU A 145 8.81 11.90 -9.52
CA GLU A 145 8.63 12.84 -8.42
C GLU A 145 9.60 12.56 -7.26
N ILE A 146 9.85 11.29 -6.93
CA ILE A 146 10.87 10.92 -5.93
C ILE A 146 12.27 11.37 -6.39
N ALA A 147 12.64 11.12 -7.65
CA ALA A 147 13.93 11.53 -8.17
C ALA A 147 14.09 13.07 -8.13
N ASN A 148 13.06 13.81 -8.54
CA ASN A 148 13.04 15.26 -8.50
C ASN A 148 13.17 15.81 -7.08
N SER A 149 12.47 15.21 -6.10
CA SER A 149 12.52 15.64 -4.69
C SER A 149 13.91 15.53 -4.06
N MET A 150 14.74 14.61 -4.59
CA MET A 150 16.12 14.39 -4.13
C MET A 150 17.18 14.98 -5.07
N LYS A 151 16.77 15.66 -6.16
CA LYS A 151 17.68 16.10 -7.24
C LYS A 151 18.51 14.97 -7.84
N ALA A 152 17.95 13.75 -7.85
CA ALA A 152 18.57 12.56 -8.39
C ALA A 152 18.18 12.33 -9.87
N LYS A 153 18.93 11.46 -10.55
CA LYS A 153 18.64 11.11 -11.95
C LYS A 153 17.35 10.28 -12.05
N CYS A 154 16.42 10.72 -12.90
CA CYS A 154 15.20 9.98 -13.19
C CYS A 154 15.49 8.64 -13.92
N PRO A 155 14.72 7.58 -13.63
CA PRO A 155 14.75 6.36 -14.43
C PRO A 155 14.39 6.65 -15.90
N THR A 156 15.17 6.09 -16.85
CA THR A 156 15.00 6.43 -18.27
C THR A 156 14.38 5.33 -19.12
N LYS A 157 14.47 4.08 -18.66
CA LYS A 157 14.05 2.91 -19.46
C LYS A 157 12.76 2.32 -18.95
N LYS A 158 11.76 2.20 -19.82
CA LYS A 158 10.53 1.47 -19.55
C LYS A 158 10.81 -0.03 -19.51
N ILE A 159 10.30 -0.73 -18.49
CA ILE A 159 10.32 -2.20 -18.47
C ILE A 159 8.92 -2.74 -18.79
N SER A 160 8.86 -3.70 -19.73
CA SER A 160 7.62 -4.36 -20.12
C SER A 160 7.16 -5.39 -19.06
N VAL A 161 5.93 -5.86 -19.17
CA VAL A 161 5.40 -6.93 -18.30
C VAL A 161 6.26 -8.19 -18.41
N THR A 162 6.64 -8.57 -19.62
CA THR A 162 7.55 -9.71 -19.88
C THR A 162 8.94 -9.49 -19.31
N GLY A 163 9.45 -8.25 -19.38
CA GLY A 163 10.71 -7.87 -18.75
C GLY A 163 10.67 -7.97 -17.22
N MET A 164 9.54 -7.59 -16.59
CA MET A 164 9.31 -7.76 -15.16
C MET A 164 9.22 -9.24 -14.77
N GLU A 165 8.56 -10.07 -15.60
CA GLU A 165 8.49 -11.53 -15.39
C GLU A 165 9.86 -12.19 -15.48
N LEU A 166 10.71 -11.79 -16.43
CA LEU A 166 12.09 -12.27 -16.50
C LEU A 166 12.93 -11.76 -15.33
N GLY A 167 12.75 -10.47 -14.96
CA GLY A 167 13.50 -9.82 -13.88
C GLY A 167 13.34 -10.51 -12.54
N TRP A 168 12.10 -10.88 -12.14
CA TRP A 168 11.91 -11.56 -10.86
C TRP A 168 12.47 -13.00 -10.86
N LYS A 169 12.43 -13.70 -12.00
CA LYS A 169 13.04 -15.05 -12.14
C LYS A 169 14.55 -14.99 -11.98
N LEU A 170 15.20 -14.00 -12.61
CA LEU A 170 16.63 -13.76 -12.44
C LEU A 170 16.99 -13.37 -11.00
N ALA A 171 16.17 -12.52 -10.36
CA ALA A 171 16.35 -12.15 -8.95
C ALA A 171 16.17 -13.35 -8.01
N TRP A 172 15.25 -14.26 -8.31
CA TRP A 172 15.08 -15.53 -7.60
C TRP A 172 16.30 -16.44 -7.75
N LEU A 173 16.77 -16.64 -8.97
CA LEU A 173 17.96 -17.46 -9.24
C LEU A 173 19.19 -16.89 -8.53
N LYS A 174 19.40 -15.57 -8.60
CA LYS A 174 20.49 -14.91 -7.87
C LYS A 174 20.37 -15.11 -6.35
N SER A 175 19.16 -15.01 -5.79
CA SER A 175 18.91 -15.26 -4.36
C SER A 175 19.28 -16.69 -3.99
N LEU A 176 18.92 -17.68 -4.81
CA LEU A 176 19.24 -19.09 -4.61
C LEU A 176 20.77 -19.34 -4.60
N LEU A 177 21.48 -18.72 -5.55
CA LEU A 177 22.94 -18.91 -5.68
C LEU A 177 23.76 -18.15 -4.62
N THR A 178 23.25 -17.00 -4.15
CA THR A 178 24.02 -16.13 -3.23
C THR A 178 23.55 -16.20 -1.77
N GLY A 179 22.43 -16.87 -1.47
CA GLY A 179 21.80 -16.87 -0.14
C GLY A 179 21.24 -15.52 0.29
N LYS A 180 21.32 -14.48 -0.56
CA LYS A 180 20.81 -13.13 -0.26
C LYS A 180 19.31 -13.06 -0.48
N LYS A 181 18.63 -12.19 0.31
CA LYS A 181 17.18 -11.97 0.17
C LYS A 181 16.84 -11.50 -1.26
N GLN A 182 15.81 -12.10 -1.85
CA GLN A 182 15.31 -11.73 -3.17
C GLN A 182 14.85 -10.26 -3.19
N GLU A 183 15.36 -9.49 -4.16
CA GLU A 183 15.08 -8.06 -4.26
C GLU A 183 13.76 -7.75 -4.99
N LEU A 184 13.41 -8.54 -5.98
CA LEU A 184 12.18 -8.42 -6.77
C LEU A 184 11.43 -9.75 -6.70
N THR A 185 10.28 -9.75 -6.03
CA THR A 185 9.40 -10.92 -5.96
C THR A 185 8.41 -10.95 -7.12
N GLN A 186 7.84 -12.12 -7.43
CA GLN A 186 6.80 -12.25 -8.44
C GLN A 186 5.60 -11.33 -8.14
N ASP A 187 5.17 -11.27 -6.88
CA ASP A 187 4.06 -10.44 -6.45
C ASP A 187 4.33 -8.95 -6.65
N ALA A 188 5.54 -8.49 -6.33
CA ALA A 188 5.95 -7.11 -6.59
C ALA A 188 5.99 -6.79 -8.09
N ALA A 189 6.51 -7.71 -8.92
CA ALA A 189 6.54 -7.56 -10.36
C ALA A 189 5.12 -7.45 -10.96
N ARG A 190 4.19 -8.31 -10.53
CA ARG A 190 2.79 -8.27 -10.97
C ARG A 190 2.07 -7.01 -10.50
N ALA A 191 2.24 -6.61 -9.25
CA ALA A 191 1.65 -5.39 -8.70
C ALA A 191 2.14 -4.14 -9.44
N ALA A 192 3.43 -4.09 -9.79
CA ALA A 192 4.02 -2.97 -10.51
C ALA A 192 3.66 -2.91 -12.01
N SER A 193 3.14 -4.00 -12.58
CA SER A 193 2.75 -4.10 -14.00
C SER A 193 1.25 -3.87 -14.24
N GLY A 194 0.42 -4.10 -13.23
CA GLY A 194 -1.04 -4.00 -13.33
C GLY A 194 -1.55 -2.57 -13.26
N ILE A 195 -2.75 -2.34 -13.81
CA ILE A 195 -3.49 -1.07 -13.67
C ILE A 195 -4.71 -1.32 -12.78
N LYS A 196 -4.68 -0.73 -11.59
CA LYS A 196 -5.79 -0.76 -10.64
C LYS A 196 -6.07 0.65 -10.14
N LEU A 197 -7.33 1.04 -10.16
CA LEU A 197 -7.80 2.31 -9.64
C LEU A 197 -8.64 2.05 -8.40
N TYR A 198 -8.52 2.90 -7.40
CA TYR A 198 -9.23 2.79 -6.14
C TYR A 198 -9.98 4.08 -5.84
N SER A 199 -11.15 3.99 -5.21
CA SER A 199 -11.94 5.12 -4.74
C SER A 199 -11.92 5.20 -3.21
N SER A 200 -11.65 6.39 -2.67
CA SER A 200 -11.75 6.70 -1.24
C SER A 200 -12.94 7.61 -0.92
N GLU A 201 -13.92 7.70 -1.84
CA GLU A 201 -15.10 8.56 -1.67
C GLU A 201 -15.85 8.31 -0.37
N LYS A 202 -15.93 7.05 0.07
CA LYS A 202 -16.61 6.69 1.31
C LYS A 202 -16.03 7.43 2.51
N LEU A 203 -14.70 7.44 2.66
CA LEU A 203 -14.03 8.17 3.73
C LEU A 203 -14.25 9.68 3.61
N GLN A 204 -14.07 10.23 2.41
CA GLN A 204 -14.19 11.66 2.14
C GLN A 204 -15.60 12.18 2.49
N ARG A 205 -16.64 11.43 2.12
CA ARG A 205 -18.03 11.78 2.44
C ARG A 205 -18.34 11.63 3.93
N SER A 206 -17.71 10.66 4.63
CA SER A 206 -17.99 10.41 6.06
C SER A 206 -17.44 11.49 6.99
N PHE A 207 -16.38 12.22 6.60
CA PHE A 207 -15.65 13.14 7.48
C PHE A 207 -15.24 14.47 6.84
N ASP A 208 -15.64 14.77 5.60
CA ASP A 208 -15.00 15.82 4.79
C ASP A 208 -13.46 15.66 4.80
N PHE A 209 -13.00 14.41 4.74
CA PHE A 209 -11.59 14.06 4.86
C PHE A 209 -10.82 14.50 3.61
N LYS A 210 -9.78 15.31 3.80
CA LYS A 210 -8.92 15.78 2.71
C LYS A 210 -7.55 15.12 2.82
N PHE A 211 -7.18 14.39 1.77
CA PHE A 211 -5.85 13.85 1.64
C PHE A 211 -4.86 14.93 1.24
N SER A 212 -3.63 14.80 1.71
CA SER A 212 -2.51 15.61 1.25
C SER A 212 -2.17 15.27 -0.21
N PRO A 213 -1.87 16.26 -1.08
CA PRO A 213 -1.39 15.99 -2.44
C PRO A 213 -0.14 15.10 -2.40
N MET A 214 -0.10 14.06 -3.23
CA MET A 214 1.01 13.11 -3.20
C MET A 214 2.35 13.74 -3.56
N ILE A 215 2.35 14.80 -4.37
CA ILE A 215 3.57 15.55 -4.66
C ILE A 215 4.18 16.15 -3.39
N THR A 216 3.37 16.74 -2.52
CA THR A 216 3.81 17.29 -1.23
C THR A 216 4.38 16.20 -0.32
N VAL A 217 3.65 15.08 -0.20
CA VAL A 217 4.08 13.92 0.61
C VAL A 217 5.44 13.38 0.11
N ILE A 218 5.62 13.28 -1.21
CA ILE A 218 6.87 12.80 -1.80
C ILE A 218 8.02 13.78 -1.56
N GLN A 219 7.78 15.09 -1.72
CA GLN A 219 8.78 16.13 -1.48
C GLN A 219 9.24 16.15 -0.03
N GLU A 220 8.31 16.11 0.92
CA GLU A 220 8.63 16.03 2.34
C GLU A 220 9.42 14.75 2.68
N THR A 221 8.99 13.60 2.14
CA THR A 221 9.67 12.33 2.36
C THR A 221 11.09 12.35 1.78
N GLY A 222 11.28 12.94 0.58
CA GLY A 222 12.59 13.10 -0.04
C GLY A 222 13.53 14.00 0.76
N ALA A 223 13.00 15.10 1.33
CA ALA A 223 13.77 15.97 2.21
C ALA A 223 14.22 15.25 3.49
N PHE A 224 13.34 14.47 4.13
CA PHE A 224 13.71 13.63 5.27
C PHE A 224 14.75 12.59 4.89
N PHE A 225 14.59 11.93 3.72
CA PHE A 225 15.55 10.95 3.25
C PHE A 225 16.95 11.54 3.11
N LEU A 226 17.07 12.70 2.47
CA LEU A 226 18.37 13.39 2.31
C LEU A 226 18.99 13.75 3.68
N LYS A 227 18.18 14.27 4.61
CA LYS A 227 18.65 14.63 5.95
C LYS A 227 19.18 13.42 6.72
N ASP A 228 18.59 12.25 6.58
CA ASP A 228 18.98 11.02 7.27
C ASP A 228 20.22 10.35 6.62
N HIS A 229 20.63 10.78 5.41
CA HIS A 229 21.72 10.20 4.64
C HIS A 229 22.85 11.18 4.30
N THR A 230 22.75 12.43 4.77
CA THR A 230 23.84 13.44 4.81
C THR A 230 24.40 13.58 6.21
#